data_4fa7db808e31fae22616af182fb0d882
#
_entry.id   4fa7db808e31fae22616af182fb0d882
#
_cell.length_a   1.000
_cell.length_b   1.000
_cell.length_c   1.000
_cell.angle_alpha   90.00
_cell.angle_beta   90.00
_cell.angle_gamma   90.00
#
_symmetry.space_group_name_H-M   'P 1'
#
loop_
_entity.id
_entity.type
_entity.pdbx_description
1 polymer ?
#
loop_
_entity_poly.entity_id
_entity_poly.type
_entity_poly.pdbx_seq_one_letter_code
_entity_poly.pdbx_strand_id
1 'polypeptide(L)'
;MNGHKDMSLNDSIRQQIVEEVLAAYPTAQAVYLFGSFGTGDEWPNSDVDVAVLLPPDEAKRAGSLALSSLRVALERALRRDVDLINVRSVPTVFQKEIVTTGRRIACADNYAAEEFEMLTLSLYQKLNEERKEILEQFFETGKAYDV
;
A
#
# COMPACT_ATOMS: atom_id res chain seq x y z
N MET A 1 -16.92 11.04 -29.94
CA MET A 1 -16.44 10.81 -29.48
C MET A 1 -15.82 10.84 -28.56
N ASN A 2 -15.67 10.95 -28.29
CA ASN A 2 -15.17 10.82 -27.55
C ASN A 2 -14.60 11.14 -26.44
N GLY A 3 -14.77 11.75 -25.80
CA GLY A 3 -14.29 12.29 -24.55
C GLY A 3 -13.34 11.48 -23.76
N HIS A 4 -13.54 10.28 -23.82
CA HIS A 4 -12.70 9.33 -23.14
C HIS A 4 -11.25 9.39 -23.62
N LYS A 5 -11.06 9.99 -24.72
CA LYS A 5 -9.70 10.10 -25.19
C LYS A 5 -8.91 11.13 -24.40
N ASP A 6 -9.57 11.86 -23.54
CA ASP A 6 -8.89 12.83 -22.69
C ASP A 6 -8.46 12.20 -21.37
N MET A 7 -8.03 10.95 -21.44
CA MET A 7 -7.47 10.30 -20.28
C MET A 7 -6.30 11.12 -19.75
N SER A 8 -6.35 11.47 -18.47
CA SER A 8 -5.30 12.26 -17.85
C SER A 8 -4.00 11.45 -17.77
N LEU A 9 -2.89 12.15 -17.56
CA LEU A 9 -1.61 11.49 -17.35
C LEU A 9 -1.68 10.52 -16.17
N ASN A 10 -2.38 10.93 -15.11
CA ASN A 10 -2.53 10.07 -13.94
C ASN A 10 -3.30 8.80 -14.28
N ASP A 11 -4.35 8.91 -15.09
CA ASP A 11 -5.11 7.73 -15.49
C ASP A 11 -4.27 6.78 -16.34
N SER A 12 -3.47 7.34 -17.23
CA SER A 12 -2.57 6.53 -18.05
C SER A 12 -1.55 5.80 -17.20
N ILE A 13 -0.99 6.47 -16.20
CA ILE A 13 -0.01 5.87 -15.31
C ILE A 13 -0.66 4.77 -14.47
N ARG A 14 -1.87 5.00 -13.95
CA ARG A 14 -2.60 3.98 -13.21
C ARG A 14 -2.83 2.74 -14.05
N GLN A 15 -3.22 2.92 -15.30
CA GLN A 15 -3.44 1.79 -16.19
C GLN A 15 -2.15 1.01 -16.43
N GLN A 16 -1.05 1.71 -16.65
CA GLN A 16 0.25 1.06 -16.83
C GLN A 16 0.65 0.27 -15.58
N ILE A 17 0.42 0.84 -14.41
CA ILE A 17 0.73 0.14 -13.16
C ILE A 17 -0.07 -1.16 -13.07
N VAL A 18 -1.36 -1.09 -13.30
CA VAL A 18 -2.23 -2.26 -13.20
C VAL A 18 -1.79 -3.33 -14.19
N GLU A 19 -1.50 -2.94 -15.43
CA GLU A 19 -1.07 -3.88 -16.45
C GLU A 19 0.22 -4.60 -16.07
N GLU A 20 1.20 -3.85 -15.58
CA GLU A 20 2.48 -4.45 -15.18
C GLU A 20 2.32 -5.37 -13.98
N VAL A 21 1.52 -4.94 -12.99
CA VAL A 21 1.31 -5.76 -11.81
C VAL A 21 0.61 -7.07 -12.17
N LEU A 22 -0.44 -7.01 -12.97
CA LEU A 22 -1.18 -8.21 -13.33
C LEU A 22 -0.39 -9.13 -14.26
N ALA A 23 0.53 -8.56 -15.06
CA ALA A 23 1.42 -9.39 -15.86
C ALA A 23 2.38 -10.19 -14.98
N ALA A 24 2.89 -9.57 -13.91
CA ALA A 24 3.83 -10.24 -13.01
C ALA A 24 3.11 -11.13 -11.99
N TYR A 25 1.95 -10.69 -11.52
CA TYR A 25 1.18 -11.39 -10.49
C TYR A 25 -0.29 -11.43 -10.90
N PRO A 26 -0.64 -12.40 -11.76
CA PRO A 26 -2.04 -12.51 -12.24
C PRO A 26 -3.06 -12.73 -11.13
N THR A 27 -2.61 -13.24 -9.97
CA THR A 27 -3.48 -13.51 -8.83
C THR A 27 -3.57 -12.35 -7.86
N ALA A 28 -2.97 -11.19 -8.17
CA ALA A 28 -3.04 -10.03 -7.30
C ALA A 28 -4.50 -9.67 -7.02
N GLN A 29 -4.81 -9.45 -5.75
CA GLN A 29 -6.17 -9.19 -5.31
C GLN A 29 -6.55 -7.73 -5.40
N ALA A 30 -5.60 -6.84 -5.19
CA ALA A 30 -5.82 -5.41 -5.31
C ALA A 30 -4.50 -4.68 -5.50
N VAL A 31 -4.58 -3.47 -6.03
CA VAL A 31 -3.42 -2.58 -6.20
C VAL A 31 -3.79 -1.23 -5.63
N TYR A 32 -2.91 -0.67 -4.81
CA TYR A 32 -3.11 0.62 -4.16
C TYR A 32 -2.04 1.60 -4.62
N LEU A 33 -2.44 2.84 -4.82
CA LEU A 33 -1.52 3.97 -4.88
C LEU A 33 -1.58 4.70 -3.56
N PHE A 34 -0.44 5.04 -3.01
CA PHE A 34 -0.39 5.80 -1.77
C PHE A 34 0.69 6.87 -1.88
N GLY A 35 0.93 7.63 -0.81
CA GLY A 35 1.87 8.72 -0.88
C GLY A 35 1.30 9.92 -1.61
N SER A 36 2.16 10.80 -2.12
CA SER A 36 1.75 12.07 -2.69
C SER A 36 1.33 12.00 -4.15
N PHE A 37 1.68 10.94 -4.87
CA PHE A 37 1.40 10.86 -6.30
C PHE A 37 -0.10 10.87 -6.57
N GLY A 38 -0.54 11.71 -7.47
CA GLY A 38 -1.94 11.80 -7.84
C GLY A 38 -2.81 12.60 -6.88
N THR A 39 -2.22 13.20 -5.84
CA THR A 39 -2.99 13.99 -4.86
C THR A 39 -3.01 15.47 -5.15
N GLY A 40 -2.22 15.92 -6.12
CA GLY A 40 -2.05 17.34 -6.40
C GLY A 40 -0.83 17.95 -5.73
N ASP A 41 -0.21 17.20 -4.83
CA ASP A 41 0.98 17.67 -4.10
C ASP A 41 2.27 17.10 -4.67
N GLU A 42 2.16 16.27 -5.71
CA GLU A 42 3.35 15.64 -6.28
C GLU A 42 4.15 16.63 -7.13
N TRP A 43 5.44 16.37 -7.19
CA TRP A 43 6.35 17.07 -8.08
C TRP A 43 6.44 16.29 -9.40
N PRO A 44 6.92 16.94 -10.49
CA PRO A 44 7.03 16.23 -11.78
C PRO A 44 7.83 14.94 -11.72
N ASN A 45 8.78 14.85 -10.80
CA ASN A 45 9.61 13.65 -10.64
C ASN A 45 9.34 12.92 -9.33
N SER A 46 8.14 13.08 -8.76
CA SER A 46 7.79 12.40 -7.52
C SER A 46 7.83 10.90 -7.70
N ASP A 47 8.28 10.22 -6.65
CA ASP A 47 8.22 8.75 -6.60
C ASP A 47 6.77 8.30 -6.65
N VAL A 48 6.57 7.13 -7.21
CA VAL A 48 5.26 6.50 -7.25
C VAL A 48 5.26 5.37 -6.22
N ASP A 49 4.35 5.45 -5.27
CA ASP A 49 4.25 4.46 -4.19
C ASP A 49 3.11 3.50 -4.52
N VAL A 50 3.47 2.25 -4.78
CA VAL A 50 2.52 1.21 -5.19
C VAL A 50 2.53 0.08 -4.19
N ALA A 51 1.36 -0.32 -3.73
CA ALA A 51 1.21 -1.48 -2.87
C ALA A 51 0.38 -2.53 -3.58
N VAL A 52 0.82 -3.78 -3.50
CA VAL A 52 0.14 -4.90 -4.12
C VAL A 52 -0.38 -5.81 -3.04
N LEU A 53 -1.66 -6.16 -3.11
CA LEU A 53 -2.27 -7.12 -2.20
C LEU A 53 -2.28 -8.48 -2.90
N LEU A 54 -1.34 -9.33 -2.52
CA LEU A 54 -1.25 -10.69 -3.04
C LEU A 54 -2.03 -11.64 -2.13
N PRO A 55 -2.46 -12.80 -2.65
CA PRO A 55 -2.98 -13.85 -1.75
C PRO A 55 -1.97 -14.17 -0.66
N PRO A 56 -2.43 -14.53 0.55
CA PRO A 56 -1.52 -14.69 1.69
C PRO A 56 -0.31 -15.59 1.45
N ASP A 57 -0.51 -16.73 0.81
CA ASP A 57 0.59 -17.66 0.57
C ASP A 57 1.59 -17.10 -0.43
N GLU A 58 1.09 -16.47 -1.47
CA GLU A 58 1.95 -15.85 -2.48
C GLU A 58 2.71 -14.66 -1.90
N ALA A 59 2.03 -13.87 -1.06
CA ALA A 59 2.67 -12.74 -0.39
C ALA A 59 3.85 -13.22 0.46
N LYS A 60 3.66 -14.32 1.15
CA LYS A 60 4.70 -14.88 1.99
C LYS A 60 5.90 -15.36 1.18
N ARG A 61 5.63 -16.01 0.05
CA ARG A 61 6.71 -16.46 -0.82
C ARG A 61 7.45 -15.30 -1.49
N ALA A 62 6.71 -14.27 -1.87
CA ALA A 62 7.30 -13.13 -2.57
C ALA A 62 8.19 -12.28 -1.67
N GLY A 63 7.81 -12.13 -0.40
CA GLY A 63 8.55 -11.27 0.51
C GLY A 63 8.61 -9.84 0.03
N SER A 64 9.73 -9.17 0.25
CA SER A 64 9.90 -7.79 -0.19
C SER A 64 9.93 -7.69 -1.71
N LEU A 65 9.21 -6.72 -2.25
CA LEU A 65 9.20 -6.46 -3.68
C LEU A 65 10.17 -5.33 -4.07
N ALA A 66 10.95 -4.83 -3.12
CA ALA A 66 11.82 -3.67 -3.35
C ALA A 66 12.86 -3.90 -4.44
N LEU A 67 13.32 -5.15 -4.61
CA LEU A 67 14.31 -5.48 -5.63
C LEU A 67 13.76 -6.42 -6.69
N SER A 68 12.43 -6.46 -6.83
CA SER A 68 11.78 -7.38 -7.76
C SER A 68 11.90 -6.90 -9.19
N SER A 69 11.72 -7.85 -10.12
CA SER A 69 11.67 -7.52 -11.54
C SER A 69 10.46 -6.66 -11.85
N LEU A 70 9.38 -6.80 -11.10
CA LEU A 70 8.20 -5.95 -11.29
C LEU A 70 8.53 -4.49 -11.00
N ARG A 71 9.29 -4.21 -9.94
CA ARG A 71 9.69 -2.84 -9.65
C ARG A 71 10.47 -2.26 -10.83
N VAL A 72 11.42 -3.02 -11.36
CA VAL A 72 12.21 -2.56 -12.51
C VAL A 72 11.32 -2.29 -13.71
N ALA A 73 10.36 -3.17 -13.96
CA ALA A 73 9.44 -3.00 -15.09
C ALA A 73 8.59 -1.74 -14.90
N LEU A 74 8.13 -1.49 -13.69
CA LEU A 74 7.35 -0.29 -13.39
C LEU A 74 8.17 0.98 -13.58
N GLU A 75 9.41 0.98 -13.10
CA GLU A 75 10.27 2.16 -13.26
C GLU A 75 10.55 2.45 -14.72
N ARG A 76 10.73 1.42 -15.52
CA ARG A 76 10.91 1.59 -16.96
C ARG A 76 9.66 2.15 -17.62
N ALA A 77 8.52 1.57 -17.28
CA ALA A 77 7.24 1.98 -17.90
C ALA A 77 6.88 3.40 -17.54
N LEU A 78 7.07 3.79 -16.28
CA LEU A 78 6.65 5.07 -15.78
C LEU A 78 7.71 6.15 -15.89
N ARG A 79 8.97 5.75 -16.06
CA ARG A 79 10.12 6.66 -16.06
C ARG A 79 10.18 7.47 -14.77
N ARG A 80 9.92 6.82 -13.66
CA ARG A 80 9.94 7.39 -12.32
C ARG A 80 10.45 6.33 -11.38
N ASP A 81 10.98 6.78 -10.25
CA ASP A 81 11.29 5.85 -9.17
C ASP A 81 10.00 5.30 -8.61
N VAL A 82 10.01 4.03 -8.28
CA VAL A 82 8.82 3.33 -7.77
C VAL A 82 9.18 2.64 -6.47
N ASP A 83 8.41 2.94 -5.42
CA ASP A 83 8.43 2.17 -4.19
C ASP A 83 7.34 1.11 -4.30
N LEU A 84 7.75 -0.13 -4.39
CA LEU A 84 6.82 -1.25 -4.56
C LEU A 84 6.75 -2.05 -3.28
N ILE A 85 5.55 -2.14 -2.73
CA ILE A 85 5.32 -2.72 -1.42
C ILE A 85 4.43 -3.95 -1.53
N ASN A 86 4.84 -5.04 -0.90
CA ASN A 86 4.01 -6.21 -0.67
C ASN A 86 3.26 -5.93 0.64
N VAL A 87 2.01 -5.48 0.51
CA VAL A 87 1.32 -4.87 1.64
C VAL A 87 1.04 -5.85 2.78
N ARG A 88 0.91 -7.15 2.49
CA ARG A 88 0.72 -8.13 3.56
C ARG A 88 1.98 -8.37 4.39
N SER A 89 3.14 -7.96 3.88
CA SER A 89 4.43 -8.25 4.51
C SER A 89 5.03 -7.08 5.27
N VAL A 90 4.37 -5.94 5.31
CA VAL A 90 4.89 -4.78 6.04
C VAL A 90 4.20 -4.66 7.39
N PRO A 91 4.77 -3.89 8.34
CA PRO A 91 4.18 -3.77 9.67
C PRO A 91 2.78 -3.16 9.64
N THR A 92 1.99 -3.46 10.66
CA THR A 92 0.60 -3.03 10.75
C THR A 92 0.43 -1.52 10.64
N VAL A 93 1.34 -0.74 11.24
CA VAL A 93 1.26 0.72 11.16
C VAL A 93 1.36 1.18 9.72
N PHE A 94 2.26 0.58 8.94
CA PHE A 94 2.41 0.92 7.52
C PHE A 94 1.20 0.44 6.72
N GLN A 95 0.71 -0.76 7.02
CA GLN A 95 -0.51 -1.27 6.37
C GLN A 95 -1.67 -0.30 6.59
N LYS A 96 -1.83 0.17 7.81
CA LYS A 96 -2.89 1.12 8.15
C LYS A 96 -2.75 2.41 7.35
N GLU A 97 -1.52 2.90 7.21
CA GLU A 97 -1.26 4.11 6.44
C GLU A 97 -1.70 3.93 4.99
N ILE A 98 -1.33 2.81 4.38
CA ILE A 98 -1.69 2.52 2.99
C ILE A 98 -3.20 2.41 2.83
N VAL A 99 -3.86 1.70 3.76
CA VAL A 99 -5.29 1.45 3.67
C VAL A 99 -6.10 2.73 3.85
N THR A 100 -5.67 3.62 4.74
CA THR A 100 -6.45 4.82 5.06
C THR A 100 -6.16 5.99 4.12
N THR A 101 -4.93 6.11 3.65
CA THR A 101 -4.55 7.24 2.78
C THR A 101 -4.43 6.86 1.32
N GLY A 102 -4.31 5.57 1.03
CA GLY A 102 -4.15 5.09 -0.33
C GLY A 102 -5.46 5.00 -1.08
N ARG A 103 -5.33 4.75 -2.36
CA ARG A 103 -6.47 4.58 -3.26
C ARG A 103 -6.33 3.23 -3.93
N ARG A 104 -7.39 2.42 -3.89
CA ARG A 104 -7.41 1.18 -4.68
C ARG A 104 -7.63 1.55 -6.14
N ILE A 105 -6.62 1.33 -6.96
CA ILE A 105 -6.72 1.62 -8.39
C ILE A 105 -7.13 0.39 -9.19
N ALA A 106 -7.04 -0.79 -8.59
CA ALA A 106 -7.56 -2.03 -9.17
C ALA A 106 -7.94 -2.97 -8.06
N CYS A 107 -8.98 -3.76 -8.28
CA CYS A 107 -9.44 -4.71 -7.29
C CYS A 107 -10.07 -5.90 -8.02
N ALA A 108 -9.34 -7.02 -8.03
CA ALA A 108 -9.84 -8.25 -8.65
C ALA A 108 -10.67 -9.07 -7.66
N ASP A 109 -10.45 -8.88 -6.36
CA ASP A 109 -11.13 -9.63 -5.31
C ASP A 109 -11.56 -8.66 -4.21
N ASN A 110 -12.76 -8.14 -4.34
CA ASN A 110 -13.30 -7.16 -3.39
C ASN A 110 -13.39 -7.72 -1.98
N TYR A 111 -13.78 -8.97 -1.85
CA TYR A 111 -13.91 -9.58 -0.54
C TYR A 111 -12.56 -9.63 0.17
N ALA A 112 -11.53 -10.08 -0.53
CA ALA A 112 -10.20 -10.17 0.05
C ALA A 112 -9.67 -8.81 0.43
N ALA A 113 -9.88 -7.80 -0.42
CA ALA A 113 -9.41 -6.45 -0.14
C ALA A 113 -10.12 -5.86 1.08
N GLU A 114 -11.43 -6.01 1.15
CA GLU A 114 -12.19 -5.47 2.27
C GLU A 114 -11.85 -6.19 3.57
N GLU A 115 -11.67 -7.49 3.51
CA GLU A 115 -11.25 -8.26 4.67
C GLU A 115 -9.88 -7.80 5.16
N PHE A 116 -8.94 -7.65 4.24
CA PHE A 116 -7.60 -7.18 4.60
C PHE A 116 -7.66 -5.81 5.26
N GLU A 117 -8.42 -4.88 4.67
CA GLU A 117 -8.52 -3.52 5.20
C GLU A 117 -9.16 -3.50 6.58
N MET A 118 -10.23 -4.27 6.76
CA MET A 118 -10.91 -4.35 8.05
C MET A 118 -10.02 -4.94 9.11
N LEU A 119 -9.32 -6.02 8.80
CA LEU A 119 -8.42 -6.65 9.76
C LEU A 119 -7.25 -5.73 10.11
N THR A 120 -6.74 -5.00 9.14
CA THR A 120 -5.66 -4.05 9.36
C THR A 120 -6.08 -2.96 10.33
N LEU A 121 -7.27 -2.39 10.12
CA LEU A 121 -7.76 -1.33 10.99
C LEU A 121 -8.05 -1.85 12.39
N SER A 122 -8.58 -3.07 12.51
CA SER A 122 -8.84 -3.68 13.81
C SER A 122 -7.55 -3.92 14.59
N LEU A 123 -6.54 -4.45 13.91
CA LEU A 123 -5.24 -4.69 14.55
C LEU A 123 -4.58 -3.38 14.97
N TYR A 124 -4.67 -2.37 14.11
CA TYR A 124 -4.09 -1.07 14.42
C TYR A 124 -4.76 -0.46 15.67
N GLN A 125 -6.08 -0.55 15.74
CA GLN A 125 -6.81 -0.04 16.90
C GLN A 125 -6.41 -0.77 18.16
N LYS A 126 -6.28 -2.09 18.09
CA LYS A 126 -5.85 -2.88 19.24
C LYS A 126 -4.46 -2.48 19.72
N LEU A 127 -3.53 -2.30 18.77
CA LEU A 127 -2.18 -1.86 19.13
C LEU A 127 -2.19 -0.48 19.79
N ASN A 128 -3.02 0.43 19.31
CA ASN A 128 -3.15 1.74 19.91
C ASN A 128 -3.71 1.68 21.32
N GLU A 129 -4.69 0.84 21.56
CA GLU A 129 -5.26 0.67 22.88
C GLU A 129 -4.24 0.09 23.86
N GLU A 130 -3.49 -0.89 23.43
CA GLU A 130 -2.44 -1.47 24.25
C GLU A 130 -1.37 -0.45 24.60
N ARG A 131 -0.98 0.35 23.62
CA ARG A 131 0.00 1.42 23.85
C ARG A 131 -0.54 2.44 24.85
N LYS A 132 -1.79 2.81 24.72
CA LYS A 132 -2.43 3.77 25.60
C LYS A 132 -2.43 3.27 27.03
N GLU A 133 -2.79 2.01 27.24
CA GLU A 133 -2.78 1.40 28.55
C GLU A 133 -1.40 1.41 29.17
N ILE A 134 -0.38 1.08 28.40
CA ILE A 134 0.99 1.09 28.88
C ILE A 134 1.40 2.49 29.31
N LEU A 135 1.07 3.51 28.52
CA LEU A 135 1.39 4.89 28.85
C LEU A 135 0.63 5.37 30.08
N GLU A 136 -0.64 5.00 30.22
CA GLU A 136 -1.42 5.36 31.38
C GLU A 136 -0.83 4.75 32.63
N GLN A 137 -0.45 3.48 32.60
CA GLN A 137 0.20 2.84 33.72
C GLN A 137 1.50 3.52 34.07
N PHE A 138 2.28 3.88 33.07
CA PHE A 138 3.53 4.60 33.30
C PHE A 138 3.29 5.93 34.01
N PHE A 139 2.35 6.70 33.56
CA PHE A 139 2.06 8.00 34.17
C PHE A 139 1.44 7.85 35.56
N GLU A 140 0.63 6.82 35.78
CA GLU A 140 0.03 6.59 37.08
C GLU A 140 1.05 6.18 38.12
N THR A 141 1.89 5.24 37.80
CA THR A 141 2.87 4.73 38.75
C THR A 141 4.05 5.66 38.91
N GLY A 142 4.41 6.35 37.82
CA GLY A 142 5.60 7.18 37.80
C GLY A 142 6.87 6.38 37.98
N LYS A 143 6.79 5.06 37.89
CA LYS A 143 7.90 4.19 38.19
C LYS A 143 8.14 3.07 37.20
N ALA A 144 7.52 3.14 36.06
CA ALA A 144 7.66 2.05 35.10
C ALA A 144 9.11 1.73 34.75
N TYR A 145 9.96 2.75 34.77
CA TYR A 145 11.38 2.59 34.49
C TYR A 145 12.27 3.04 35.62
N ASP A 146 11.69 3.15 36.77
CA ASP A 146 12.40 3.64 37.93
C ASP A 146 12.91 2.44 38.70
N VAL A 147 14.05 1.97 38.34
CA VAL A 147 14.66 0.79 38.96
C VAL A 147 15.86 1.19 39.79
#